data_c499ba25218776eadc5f6c6614bb6a8a
#
_entry.id   c499ba25218776eadc5f6c6614bb6a8a
#
_cell.length_a   1.000
_cell.length_b   1.000
_cell.length_c   1.000
_cell.angle_alpha   90.00
_cell.angle_beta   90.00
_cell.angle_gamma   90.00
#
_symmetry.space_group_name_H-M   'P 1'
#
loop_
_entity.id
_entity.type
_entity.pdbx_description
1 polymer ?
#
loop_
_entity_poly.entity_id
_entity_poly.type
_entity_poly.pdbx_seq_one_letter_code
_entity_poly.pdbx_strand_id
1 'polypeptide(L)'
;KLIFDEFIIRPSEIEEDIPSAINYELAAEYLASKKANSVVKKSNELVIGCDTVVTAGNIILGKPHDCKECRKMLRLLSGRTHSVYTGVSIIFNGKEFCFTEKTDVKFRNISDEEIEEYMNTGEPFDKAGGYGIQGRGALFVQSICGDYFNVVGLPVSRLNYELKKIVL
;
A
#
# COMPACT_ATOMS: atom_id res chain seq x y z
N LYS A 1 14.00 1.62 -10.24
CA LYS A 1 14.76 2.18 -11.38
C LYS A 1 13.91 2.93 -12.43
N LEU A 2 12.59 3.09 -12.20
CA LEU A 2 11.75 3.87 -13.13
C LEU A 2 11.94 5.39 -12.96
N ILE A 3 12.33 5.84 -11.76
CA ILE A 3 12.51 7.28 -11.44
C ILE A 3 13.97 7.58 -11.13
N PHE A 4 14.65 6.70 -10.39
CA PHE A 4 16.04 6.85 -9.99
C PHE A 4 16.87 5.66 -10.45
N ASP A 5 18.09 5.91 -10.92
CA ASP A 5 19.05 4.86 -11.30
C ASP A 5 19.61 4.18 -10.04
N GLU A 6 19.91 4.97 -8.99
CA GLU A 6 20.46 4.52 -7.72
C GLU A 6 19.65 5.07 -6.55
N PHE A 7 19.44 4.24 -5.53
CA PHE A 7 18.80 4.61 -4.27
C PHE A 7 19.19 3.64 -3.15
N ILE A 8 19.04 4.10 -1.91
CA ILE A 8 19.31 3.31 -0.71
C ILE A 8 17.97 2.93 -0.07
N ILE A 9 17.78 1.64 0.22
CA ILE A 9 16.62 1.17 0.99
C ILE A 9 16.97 1.22 2.47
N ARG A 10 16.15 1.93 3.25
CA ARG A 10 16.22 1.97 4.72
C ARG A 10 14.89 1.47 5.29
N PRO A 11 14.82 0.25 5.80
CA PRO A 11 13.62 -0.24 6.49
C PRO A 11 13.31 0.65 7.70
N SER A 12 12.04 0.94 7.90
CA SER A 12 11.54 1.63 9.09
C SER A 12 11.09 0.58 10.11
N GLU A 13 11.48 0.74 11.37
CA GLU A 13 11.13 -0.14 12.49
C GLU A 13 10.00 0.46 13.36
N ILE A 14 9.20 1.36 12.81
CA ILE A 14 8.11 1.99 13.55
C ILE A 14 6.94 1.02 13.76
N GLU A 15 6.22 1.20 14.84
CA GLU A 15 4.90 0.60 15.02
C GLU A 15 3.89 1.25 14.07
N GLU A 16 3.16 0.43 13.31
CA GLU A 16 2.20 0.88 12.30
C GLU A 16 0.81 1.16 12.91
N ASP A 17 0.79 1.78 14.09
CA ASP A 17 -0.45 2.17 14.76
C ASP A 17 -1.11 3.37 14.08
N ILE A 18 -2.38 3.20 13.73
CA ILE A 18 -3.21 4.25 13.16
C ILE A 18 -4.13 4.78 14.26
N PRO A 19 -4.03 6.08 14.64
CA PRO A 19 -4.95 6.67 15.61
C PRO A 19 -6.40 6.59 15.13
N SER A 20 -7.32 6.24 16.02
CA SER A 20 -8.74 6.07 15.70
C SER A 20 -9.44 7.33 15.13
N ALA A 21 -8.84 8.49 15.34
CA ALA A 21 -9.31 9.77 14.79
C ALA A 21 -8.94 10.00 13.32
N ILE A 22 -8.02 9.20 12.75
CA ILE A 22 -7.57 9.35 11.36
C ILE A 22 -8.56 8.65 10.43
N ASN A 23 -9.06 9.39 9.43
CA ASN A 23 -9.86 8.80 8.36
C ASN A 23 -9.04 7.76 7.60
N TYR A 24 -9.66 6.62 7.28
CA TYR A 24 -9.02 5.52 6.53
C TYR A 24 -8.36 5.97 5.22
N GLU A 25 -8.87 7.01 4.56
CA GLU A 25 -8.30 7.58 3.34
C GLU A 25 -6.93 8.25 3.57
N LEU A 26 -6.67 8.73 4.79
CA LEU A 26 -5.42 9.38 5.19
C LEU A 26 -4.48 8.46 5.97
N ALA A 27 -4.93 7.25 6.29
CA ALA A 27 -4.14 6.31 7.10
C ALA A 27 -2.81 5.95 6.44
N ALA A 28 -2.82 5.70 5.12
CA ALA A 28 -1.61 5.40 4.36
C ALA A 28 -0.62 6.56 4.33
N GLU A 29 -1.11 7.80 4.17
CA GLU A 29 -0.29 9.01 4.20
C GLU A 29 0.35 9.24 5.57
N TYR A 30 -0.43 9.06 6.63
CA TYR A 30 0.06 9.15 8.01
C TYR A 30 1.20 8.15 8.28
N LEU A 31 1.04 6.89 7.88
CA LEU A 31 2.07 5.87 8.04
C LEU A 31 3.30 6.14 7.16
N ALA A 32 3.10 6.61 5.93
CA ALA A 32 4.17 6.99 5.03
C ALA A 32 5.02 8.13 5.62
N SER A 33 4.37 9.14 6.21
CA SER A 33 5.04 10.25 6.92
C SER A 33 5.83 9.74 8.12
N LYS A 34 5.25 8.91 8.98
CA LYS A 34 5.96 8.29 10.12
C LYS A 34 7.21 7.53 9.64
N LYS A 35 7.07 6.70 8.58
CA LYS A 35 8.19 5.92 8.01
C LYS A 35 9.29 6.83 7.47
N ALA A 36 8.96 7.84 6.68
CA ALA A 36 9.94 8.77 6.13
C ALA A 36 10.70 9.52 7.22
N ASN A 37 9.98 10.06 8.20
CA ASN A 37 10.58 10.81 9.31
C ASN A 37 11.49 9.95 10.20
N SER A 38 11.20 8.64 10.36
CA SER A 38 12.01 7.74 11.17
C SER A 38 13.39 7.45 10.59
N VAL A 39 13.57 7.59 9.26
CA VAL A 39 14.81 7.23 8.56
C VAL A 39 15.61 8.41 8.02
N VAL A 40 15.12 9.65 8.14
CA VAL A 40 15.85 10.86 7.76
C VAL A 40 17.09 11.00 8.62
N LYS A 41 18.27 11.19 8.00
CA LYS A 41 19.55 11.36 8.69
C LYS A 41 20.21 12.70 8.45
N LYS A 42 20.02 13.28 7.25
CA LYS A 42 20.65 14.53 6.84
C LYS A 42 19.63 15.42 6.12
N SER A 43 19.78 16.73 6.27
CA SER A 43 18.86 17.70 5.66
C SER A 43 18.90 17.73 4.13
N ASN A 44 20.00 17.34 3.51
CA ASN A 44 20.18 17.31 2.05
C ASN A 44 19.83 15.96 1.40
N GLU A 45 19.34 14.99 2.18
CA GLU A 45 18.82 13.73 1.61
C GLU A 45 17.41 13.94 1.06
N LEU A 46 17.14 13.32 -0.09
CA LEU A 46 15.77 13.10 -0.56
C LEU A 46 15.30 11.77 0.02
N VAL A 47 14.31 11.80 0.89
CA VAL A 47 13.74 10.61 1.53
C VAL A 47 12.32 10.43 1.04
N ILE A 48 11.97 9.21 0.63
CA ILE A 48 10.63 8.83 0.21
C ILE A 48 10.16 7.71 1.11
N GLY A 49 9.10 7.95 1.87
CA GLY A 49 8.37 6.95 2.64
C GLY A 49 7.07 6.59 1.93
N CYS A 50 6.71 5.32 1.95
CA CYS A 50 5.46 4.83 1.38
C CYS A 50 4.80 3.85 2.34
N ASP A 51 3.48 3.89 2.36
CA ASP A 51 2.65 2.88 3.02
C ASP A 51 1.38 2.63 2.22
N THR A 52 0.87 1.39 2.30
CA THR A 52 -0.33 0.99 1.55
C THR A 52 -1.36 0.36 2.48
N VAL A 53 -2.58 0.85 2.40
CA VAL A 53 -3.72 0.27 3.10
C VAL A 53 -4.79 -0.18 2.11
N VAL A 54 -5.44 -1.29 2.42
CA VAL A 54 -6.59 -1.81 1.68
C VAL A 54 -7.84 -1.57 2.51
N THR A 55 -8.92 -1.11 1.87
CA THR A 55 -10.19 -0.88 2.55
C THR A 55 -11.34 -1.59 1.86
N ALA A 56 -12.23 -2.19 2.64
CA ALA A 56 -13.51 -2.72 2.18
C ALA A 56 -14.64 -1.91 2.84
N GLY A 57 -15.26 -1.01 2.07
CA GLY A 57 -16.10 0.03 2.66
C GLY A 57 -15.31 0.91 3.61
N ASN A 58 -15.76 1.03 4.86
CA ASN A 58 -15.10 1.84 5.89
C ASN A 58 -14.13 1.04 6.79
N ILE A 59 -13.78 -0.18 6.40
CA ILE A 59 -12.94 -1.08 7.20
C ILE A 59 -11.56 -1.14 6.57
N ILE A 60 -10.51 -0.83 7.33
CA ILE A 60 -9.11 -1.06 6.93
C ILE A 60 -8.81 -2.54 7.12
N LEU A 61 -8.25 -3.17 6.08
CA LEU A 61 -7.75 -4.53 6.09
C LEU A 61 -6.23 -4.50 6.20
N GLY A 62 -5.72 -4.86 7.37
CA GLY A 62 -4.29 -5.03 7.61
C GLY A 62 -3.73 -6.31 6.99
N LYS A 63 -2.55 -6.71 7.45
CA LYS A 63 -1.98 -8.03 7.13
C LYS A 63 -2.67 -9.09 7.99
N PRO A 64 -3.12 -10.22 7.41
CA PRO A 64 -3.76 -11.26 8.21
C PRO A 64 -2.74 -11.94 9.14
N HIS A 65 -3.11 -12.11 10.40
CA HIS A 65 -2.25 -12.76 11.41
C HIS A 65 -2.29 -14.29 11.34
N ASP A 66 -3.38 -14.84 10.81
CA ASP A 66 -3.58 -16.29 10.68
C ASP A 66 -4.45 -16.65 9.47
N CYS A 67 -4.56 -17.96 9.19
CA CYS A 67 -5.39 -18.47 8.09
C CYS A 67 -6.88 -18.14 8.25
N LYS A 68 -7.38 -18.03 9.47
CA LYS A 68 -8.79 -17.70 9.72
C LYS A 68 -9.10 -16.26 9.34
N GLU A 69 -8.21 -15.35 9.70
CA GLU A 69 -8.33 -13.94 9.34
C GLU A 69 -8.16 -13.73 7.84
N CYS A 70 -7.14 -14.36 7.25
CA CYS A 70 -6.91 -14.32 5.80
C CYS A 70 -8.14 -14.78 5.02
N ARG A 71 -8.73 -15.93 5.39
CA ARG A 71 -9.96 -16.43 4.76
C ARG A 71 -11.12 -15.47 4.87
N LYS A 72 -11.30 -14.82 6.04
CA LYS A 72 -12.34 -13.81 6.23
C LYS A 72 -12.12 -12.59 5.32
N MET A 73 -10.87 -12.12 5.20
CA MET A 73 -10.53 -10.98 4.34
C MET A 73 -10.83 -11.30 2.88
N LEU A 74 -10.34 -12.43 2.37
CA LEU A 74 -10.53 -12.84 0.97
C LEU A 74 -12.00 -13.07 0.64
N ARG A 75 -12.78 -13.67 1.54
CA ARG A 75 -14.25 -13.80 1.39
C ARG A 75 -14.95 -12.45 1.37
N LEU A 76 -14.49 -11.50 2.19
CA LEU A 76 -15.03 -10.14 2.20
C LEU A 76 -14.79 -9.43 0.87
N LEU A 77 -13.63 -9.66 0.24
CA LEU A 77 -13.24 -9.04 -1.04
C LEU A 77 -13.84 -9.78 -2.26
N SER A 78 -14.17 -11.05 -2.13
CA SER A 78 -14.70 -11.90 -3.23
C SER A 78 -15.94 -11.29 -3.87
N GLY A 79 -15.92 -11.13 -5.21
CA GLY A 79 -17.00 -10.57 -6.01
C GLY A 79 -17.26 -9.07 -5.81
N ARG A 80 -16.41 -8.36 -5.08
CA ARG A 80 -16.61 -6.95 -4.71
C ARG A 80 -15.52 -6.04 -5.20
N THR A 81 -15.83 -4.74 -5.23
CA THR A 81 -14.84 -3.68 -5.41
C THR A 81 -14.38 -3.20 -4.03
N HIS A 82 -13.09 -3.03 -3.89
CA HIS A 82 -12.45 -2.47 -2.71
C HIS A 82 -11.43 -1.42 -3.14
N SER A 83 -10.98 -0.58 -2.20
CA SER A 83 -10.04 0.50 -2.51
C SER A 83 -8.67 0.23 -1.90
N VAL A 84 -7.64 0.57 -2.66
CA VAL A 84 -6.24 0.55 -2.24
C VAL A 84 -5.75 1.99 -2.21
N TYR A 85 -5.27 2.43 -1.05
CA TYR A 85 -4.67 3.74 -0.85
C TYR A 85 -3.19 3.58 -0.57
N THR A 86 -2.35 4.23 -1.37
CA THR A 86 -0.92 4.35 -1.06
C THR A 86 -0.60 5.81 -0.74
N GLY A 87 -0.17 6.02 0.50
CA GLY A 87 0.38 7.28 0.95
C GLY A 87 1.86 7.38 0.60
N VAL A 88 2.28 8.56 0.24
CA VAL A 88 3.69 8.89 -0.05
C VAL A 88 4.06 10.14 0.70
N SER A 89 5.19 10.10 1.42
CA SER A 89 5.83 11.25 2.04
C SER A 89 7.19 11.47 1.39
N ILE A 90 7.46 12.69 0.95
CA ILE A 90 8.71 13.13 0.33
C ILE A 90 9.33 14.17 1.26
N ILE A 91 10.50 13.89 1.83
CA ILE A 91 11.24 14.83 2.66
C ILE A 91 12.48 15.29 1.89
N PHE A 92 12.60 16.60 1.69
CA PHE A 92 13.74 17.21 1.03
C PHE A 92 14.02 18.62 1.57
N ASN A 93 15.28 18.92 1.87
CA ASN A 93 15.72 20.22 2.42
C ASN A 93 14.89 20.67 3.65
N GLY A 94 14.56 19.72 4.55
CA GLY A 94 13.80 19.97 5.77
C GLY A 94 12.30 20.25 5.56
N LYS A 95 11.79 20.11 4.34
CA LYS A 95 10.38 20.22 4.01
C LYS A 95 9.81 18.85 3.72
N GLU A 96 8.57 18.63 4.15
CA GLU A 96 7.81 17.41 3.90
C GLU A 96 6.63 17.70 2.97
N PHE A 97 6.44 16.83 1.98
CA PHE A 97 5.32 16.85 1.04
C PHE A 97 4.67 15.49 1.04
N CYS A 98 3.37 15.44 1.31
CA CYS A 98 2.61 14.20 1.35
C CYS A 98 1.51 14.20 0.30
N PHE A 99 1.17 13.02 -0.18
CA PHE A 99 -0.02 12.78 -1.00
C PHE A 99 -0.49 11.34 -0.85
N THR A 100 -1.76 11.13 -1.14
CA THR A 100 -2.37 9.79 -1.21
C THR A 100 -2.87 9.52 -2.62
N GLU A 101 -2.60 8.34 -3.15
CA GLU A 101 -3.18 7.83 -4.40
C GLU A 101 -4.19 6.74 -4.09
N LYS A 102 -5.33 6.74 -4.80
CA LYS A 102 -6.40 5.77 -4.66
C LYS A 102 -6.57 4.96 -5.94
N THR A 103 -6.76 3.66 -5.79
CA THR A 103 -7.14 2.76 -6.90
C THR A 103 -8.22 1.81 -6.42
N ASP A 104 -9.29 1.68 -7.21
CA ASP A 104 -10.32 0.70 -6.94
C ASP A 104 -10.00 -0.61 -7.68
N VAL A 105 -10.02 -1.70 -6.93
CA VAL A 105 -9.76 -3.07 -7.43
C VAL A 105 -11.02 -3.89 -7.29
N LYS A 106 -11.45 -4.51 -8.38
CA LYS A 106 -12.58 -5.44 -8.38
C LYS A 106 -12.09 -6.88 -8.44
N PHE A 107 -12.52 -7.68 -7.47
CA PHE A 107 -12.33 -9.11 -7.50
C PHE A 107 -13.47 -9.82 -8.22
N ARG A 108 -13.14 -10.90 -8.94
CA ARG A 108 -14.12 -11.90 -9.34
C ARG A 108 -14.64 -12.68 -8.13
N ASN A 109 -15.67 -13.49 -8.30
CA ASN A 109 -16.02 -14.45 -7.28
C ASN A 109 -14.87 -15.46 -7.10
N ILE A 110 -14.50 -15.72 -5.86
CA ILE A 110 -13.42 -16.63 -5.47
C ILE A 110 -14.06 -17.76 -4.66
N SER A 111 -13.77 -19.02 -5.00
CA SER A 111 -14.26 -20.18 -4.25
C SER A 111 -13.44 -20.38 -2.96
N ASP A 112 -13.97 -21.18 -2.05
CA ASP A 112 -13.27 -21.52 -0.80
C ASP A 112 -12.01 -22.37 -1.09
N GLU A 113 -12.07 -23.23 -2.11
CA GLU A 113 -10.93 -24.04 -2.56
C GLU A 113 -9.79 -23.13 -3.08
N GLU A 114 -10.11 -22.12 -3.90
CA GLU A 114 -9.13 -21.17 -4.40
C GLU A 114 -8.49 -20.34 -3.27
N ILE A 115 -9.26 -19.98 -2.25
CA ILE A 115 -8.76 -19.29 -1.06
C ILE A 115 -7.77 -20.18 -0.31
N GLU A 116 -8.11 -21.48 -0.10
CA GLU A 116 -7.21 -22.43 0.57
C GLU A 116 -5.92 -22.64 -0.23
N GLU A 117 -6.01 -22.84 -1.54
CA GLU A 117 -4.84 -22.98 -2.40
C GLU A 117 -3.93 -21.75 -2.33
N TYR A 118 -4.52 -20.55 -2.32
CA TYR A 118 -3.76 -19.33 -2.22
C TYR A 118 -3.10 -19.15 -0.86
N MET A 119 -3.80 -19.45 0.23
CA MET A 119 -3.22 -19.38 1.59
C MET A 119 -2.03 -20.34 1.74
N ASN A 120 -2.10 -21.53 1.13
CA ASN A 120 -1.02 -22.52 1.16
C ASN A 120 0.27 -22.04 0.47
N THR A 121 0.21 -20.98 -0.35
CA THR A 121 1.42 -20.37 -0.94
C THR A 121 2.24 -19.54 0.05
N GLY A 122 1.65 -19.15 1.18
CA GLY A 122 2.24 -18.22 2.14
C GLY A 122 2.21 -16.75 1.71
N GLU A 123 1.86 -16.46 0.43
CA GLU A 123 1.87 -15.10 -0.14
C GLU A 123 0.97 -14.09 0.61
N PRO A 124 -0.25 -14.44 1.10
CA PRO A 124 -1.15 -13.46 1.67
C PRO A 124 -0.68 -12.82 2.97
N PHE A 125 0.18 -13.47 3.75
CA PHE A 125 0.42 -13.11 5.15
C PHE A 125 1.28 -11.85 5.37
N ASP A 126 1.98 -11.38 4.37
CA ASP A 126 2.76 -10.14 4.41
C ASP A 126 2.11 -8.97 3.64
N LYS A 127 0.86 -9.15 3.17
CA LYS A 127 0.15 -8.19 2.32
C LYS A 127 -1.08 -7.60 3.02
N ALA A 128 -1.26 -6.28 2.94
CA ALA A 128 -2.50 -5.62 3.35
C ALA A 128 -3.69 -6.18 2.55
N GLY A 129 -4.80 -6.51 3.22
CA GLY A 129 -5.95 -7.15 2.62
C GLY A 129 -5.75 -8.62 2.22
N GLY A 130 -4.58 -9.19 2.51
CA GLY A 130 -4.28 -10.61 2.29
C GLY A 130 -4.07 -10.99 0.82
N TYR A 131 -3.64 -10.08 -0.07
CA TYR A 131 -3.31 -10.43 -1.45
C TYR A 131 -2.23 -9.53 -2.08
N GLY A 132 -1.50 -10.08 -3.05
CA GLY A 132 -0.53 -9.36 -3.86
C GLY A 132 -0.89 -9.37 -5.34
N ILE A 133 -1.00 -8.17 -5.96
CA ILE A 133 -1.35 -8.05 -7.39
C ILE A 133 -0.22 -8.51 -8.32
N GLN A 134 1.01 -8.58 -7.84
CA GLN A 134 2.19 -9.04 -8.59
C GLN A 134 2.45 -10.54 -8.45
N GLY A 135 1.70 -11.22 -7.56
CA GLY A 135 1.80 -12.65 -7.30
C GLY A 135 0.56 -13.42 -7.75
N ARG A 136 0.30 -14.55 -7.09
CA ARG A 136 -0.87 -15.40 -7.37
C ARG A 136 -2.20 -14.72 -7.04
N GLY A 137 -2.21 -13.73 -6.12
CA GLY A 137 -3.38 -12.90 -5.85
C GLY A 137 -3.89 -12.13 -7.07
N ALA A 138 -3.07 -11.93 -8.11
CA ALA A 138 -3.50 -11.35 -9.38
C ALA A 138 -4.64 -12.15 -10.05
N LEU A 139 -4.72 -13.46 -9.81
CA LEU A 139 -5.76 -14.35 -10.38
C LEU A 139 -7.17 -14.01 -9.85
N PHE A 140 -7.27 -13.28 -8.76
CA PHE A 140 -8.53 -12.85 -8.18
C PHE A 140 -9.03 -11.54 -8.80
N VAL A 141 -8.12 -10.74 -9.38
CA VAL A 141 -8.44 -9.41 -9.91
C VAL A 141 -9.19 -9.52 -11.22
N GLN A 142 -10.39 -8.95 -11.26
CA GLN A 142 -11.21 -8.83 -12.46
C GLN A 142 -10.88 -7.55 -13.23
N SER A 143 -10.72 -6.44 -12.51
CA SER A 143 -10.42 -5.12 -13.11
C SER A 143 -9.82 -4.17 -12.08
N ILE A 144 -9.17 -3.12 -12.57
CA ILE A 144 -8.58 -2.03 -11.81
C ILE A 144 -9.12 -0.72 -12.40
N CYS A 145 -9.51 0.21 -11.53
CA CYS A 145 -9.82 1.60 -11.90
C CYS A 145 -8.88 2.53 -11.13
N GLY A 146 -7.87 3.06 -11.81
CA GLY A 146 -6.80 3.86 -11.23
C GLY A 146 -5.40 3.37 -11.63
N ASP A 147 -4.41 3.66 -10.80
CA ASP A 147 -3.00 3.34 -11.05
C ASP A 147 -2.65 1.93 -10.55
N TYR A 148 -2.15 1.07 -11.46
CA TYR A 148 -1.64 -0.26 -11.13
C TYR A 148 -0.47 -0.19 -10.12
N PHE A 149 0.46 0.75 -10.32
CA PHE A 149 1.62 0.89 -9.44
C PHE A 149 1.24 1.35 -8.03
N ASN A 150 0.10 2.06 -7.90
CA ASN A 150 -0.49 2.33 -6.59
C ASN A 150 -0.86 1.04 -5.86
N VAL A 151 -1.48 0.07 -6.54
CA VAL A 151 -1.82 -1.23 -5.95
C VAL A 151 -0.59 -2.05 -5.60
N VAL A 152 0.50 -1.89 -6.37
CA VAL A 152 1.83 -2.48 -6.06
C VAL A 152 2.45 -1.87 -4.79
N GLY A 153 2.09 -0.62 -4.44
CA GLY A 153 2.56 0.08 -3.24
C GLY A 153 3.44 1.30 -3.50
N LEU A 154 3.60 1.73 -4.77
CA LEU A 154 4.31 2.96 -5.11
C LEU A 154 3.73 3.59 -6.39
N PRO A 155 2.92 4.65 -6.30
CA PRO A 155 2.32 5.33 -7.45
C PRO A 155 3.36 6.14 -8.23
N VAL A 156 4.16 5.45 -9.05
CA VAL A 156 5.38 6.00 -9.68
C VAL A 156 5.10 7.17 -10.60
N SER A 157 3.96 7.19 -11.29
CA SER A 157 3.58 8.28 -12.19
C SER A 157 3.40 9.59 -11.42
N ARG A 158 2.58 9.55 -10.36
CA ARG A 158 2.33 10.70 -9.51
C ARG A 158 3.57 11.11 -8.72
N LEU A 159 4.30 10.14 -8.17
CA LEU A 159 5.56 10.40 -7.48
C LEU A 159 6.55 11.17 -8.37
N ASN A 160 6.74 10.74 -9.62
CA ASN A 160 7.62 11.44 -10.57
C ASN A 160 7.15 12.87 -10.86
N TYR A 161 5.84 13.09 -10.95
CA TYR A 161 5.26 14.43 -11.16
C TYR A 161 5.51 15.35 -9.94
N GLU A 162 5.27 14.85 -8.72
CA GLU A 162 5.49 15.64 -7.50
C GLU A 162 6.99 15.93 -7.26
N LEU A 163 7.87 14.97 -7.52
CA LEU A 163 9.32 15.17 -7.41
C LEU A 163 9.84 16.29 -8.32
N LYS A 164 9.31 16.40 -9.54
CA LYS A 164 9.70 17.50 -10.46
C LYS A 164 9.35 18.89 -9.93
N LYS A 165 8.30 19.00 -9.10
CA LYS A 165 7.93 20.28 -8.46
C LYS A 165 8.79 20.63 -7.25
N ILE A 166 9.36 19.62 -6.59
CA ILE A 166 10.10 19.76 -5.33
C ILE A 166 11.59 19.97 -5.58
N VAL A 167 12.13 19.31 -6.60
CA VAL A 167 13.58 19.26 -6.87
C VAL A 167 14.01 20.23 -7.99
N LEU A 168 13.08 20.66 -8.84
CA LEU A 168 13.29 21.67 -9.88
C LEU A 168 12.82 23.04 -9.44
#